data_919db869816eb19d41223c309612cc3e
#
_entry.id   919db869816eb19d41223c309612cc3e
#
_cell.length_a   1.000
_cell.length_b   1.000
_cell.length_c   1.000
_cell.angle_alpha   90.00
_cell.angle_beta   90.00
_cell.angle_gamma   90.00
#
_symmetry.space_group_name_H-M   'P 1'
#
loop_
_entity.id
_entity.type
_entity.pdbx_description
1 polymer ?
#
loop_
_entity_poly.entity_id
_entity_poly.type
_entity_poly.pdbx_seq_one_letter_code
_entity_poly.pdbx_strand_id
1 'polypeptide(L)'
;MRFGDYLKSKRKQRNITQEELARSLEVSSVFVHQLETGKVDAPCLDRCSQMAVILEIEIEELWNVAKKERLKRFMEKEDIEQDSFEVLTDSEKALINLYRSLDSDMRRDFGGMIFMLLRHTKDQGVQEILEEFMKKCA
;
A
#
# COMPACT_ATOMS: atom_id res chain seq x y z
N MET A 1 1.28 -12.17 12.40
CA MET A 1 0.03 -12.14 13.23
C MET A 1 -0.92 -11.11 12.64
N ARG A 2 -2.16 -11.47 12.43
CA ARG A 2 -3.18 -10.53 11.95
C ARG A 2 -3.59 -9.57 13.06
N PHE A 3 -4.00 -8.37 12.66
CA PHE A 3 -4.46 -7.35 13.62
C PHE A 3 -5.60 -7.86 14.52
N GLY A 4 -6.59 -8.53 13.93
CA GLY A 4 -7.72 -9.09 14.69
C GLY A 4 -7.31 -10.10 15.75
N ASP A 5 -6.37 -10.98 15.44
CA ASP A 5 -5.86 -11.97 16.38
C ASP A 5 -5.08 -11.31 17.53
N TYR A 6 -4.30 -10.29 17.21
CA TYR A 6 -3.56 -9.49 18.19
C TYR A 6 -4.52 -8.74 19.12
N LEU A 7 -5.51 -8.04 18.56
CA LEU A 7 -6.54 -7.31 19.31
C LEU A 7 -7.29 -8.25 20.26
N LYS A 8 -7.75 -9.39 19.76
CA LYS A 8 -8.45 -10.40 20.53
C LYS A 8 -7.61 -10.94 21.68
N SER A 9 -6.33 -11.21 21.45
CA SER A 9 -5.38 -11.68 22.45
C SER A 9 -5.23 -10.64 23.59
N LYS A 10 -4.98 -9.38 23.24
CA LYS A 10 -4.80 -8.30 24.23
C LYS A 10 -6.10 -8.03 25.00
N ARG A 11 -7.26 -8.04 24.34
CA ARG A 11 -8.56 -7.91 25.00
C ARG A 11 -8.79 -9.02 26.02
N LYS A 12 -8.52 -10.27 25.65
CA LYS A 12 -8.66 -11.42 26.55
C LYS A 12 -7.70 -11.36 27.73
N GLN A 13 -6.47 -10.90 27.52
CA GLN A 13 -5.50 -10.71 28.61
C GLN A 13 -5.98 -9.71 29.67
N ARG A 14 -6.81 -8.74 29.24
CA ARG A 14 -7.42 -7.75 30.13
C ARG A 14 -8.80 -8.18 30.68
N ASN A 15 -9.27 -9.36 30.33
CA ASN A 15 -10.61 -9.87 30.69
C ASN A 15 -11.77 -8.95 30.28
N ILE A 16 -11.59 -8.23 29.15
CA ILE A 16 -12.59 -7.33 28.59
C ILE A 16 -13.40 -8.10 27.53
N THR A 17 -14.74 -7.98 27.57
CA THR A 17 -15.61 -8.56 26.54
C THR A 17 -15.63 -7.69 25.28
N GLN A 18 -16.08 -8.26 24.13
CA GLN A 18 -16.27 -7.49 22.90
C GLN A 18 -17.26 -6.33 23.10
N GLU A 19 -18.30 -6.53 23.90
CA GLU A 19 -19.30 -5.51 24.21
C GLU A 19 -18.72 -4.37 25.04
N GLU A 20 -17.91 -4.69 26.04
CA GLU A 20 -17.22 -3.69 26.86
C GLU A 20 -16.23 -2.85 26.06
N LEU A 21 -15.45 -3.51 25.21
CA LEU A 21 -14.53 -2.81 24.30
C LEU A 21 -15.31 -1.92 23.32
N ALA A 22 -16.38 -2.42 22.74
CA ALA A 22 -17.24 -1.66 21.84
C ALA A 22 -17.85 -0.43 22.52
N ARG A 23 -18.33 -0.60 23.74
CA ARG A 23 -18.89 0.50 24.54
C ARG A 23 -17.84 1.57 24.82
N SER A 24 -16.63 1.17 25.21
CA SER A 24 -15.54 2.09 25.50
C SER A 24 -15.05 2.84 24.25
N LEU A 25 -15.20 2.24 23.08
CA LEU A 25 -14.85 2.83 21.78
C LEU A 25 -16.01 3.59 21.12
N GLU A 26 -17.19 3.58 21.73
CA GLU A 26 -18.42 4.15 21.17
C GLU A 26 -18.78 3.58 19.79
N VAL A 27 -18.60 2.27 19.62
CA VAL A 27 -18.92 1.52 18.39
C VAL A 27 -19.82 0.33 18.72
N SER A 28 -20.33 -0.35 17.68
CA SER A 28 -21.10 -1.58 17.87
C SER A 28 -20.22 -2.77 18.23
N SER A 29 -20.75 -3.73 18.98
CA SER A 29 -20.06 -5.00 19.25
C SER A 29 -19.82 -5.81 17.96
N VAL A 30 -20.70 -5.64 16.96
CA VAL A 30 -20.53 -6.23 15.62
C VAL A 30 -19.25 -5.72 14.95
N PHE A 31 -18.97 -4.42 15.09
CA PHE A 31 -17.74 -3.84 14.55
C PHE A 31 -16.48 -4.43 15.18
N VAL A 32 -16.47 -4.57 16.52
CA VAL A 32 -15.36 -5.22 17.24
C VAL A 32 -15.19 -6.67 16.79
N HIS A 33 -16.29 -7.41 16.65
CA HIS A 33 -16.27 -8.78 16.14
C HIS A 33 -15.69 -8.85 14.70
N GLN A 34 -16.08 -7.93 13.84
CA GLN A 34 -15.56 -7.85 12.47
C GLN A 34 -14.07 -7.50 12.43
N LEU A 35 -13.60 -6.64 13.32
CA LEU A 35 -12.16 -6.36 13.47
C LEU A 35 -11.39 -7.62 13.91
N GLU A 36 -11.88 -8.34 14.88
CA GLU A 36 -11.22 -9.55 15.41
C GLU A 36 -11.24 -10.72 14.39
N THR A 37 -12.26 -10.79 13.55
CA THR A 37 -12.37 -11.82 12.51
C THR A 37 -11.71 -11.43 11.19
N GLY A 38 -11.24 -10.20 11.05
CA GLY A 38 -10.60 -9.70 9.84
C GLY A 38 -11.57 -9.38 8.69
N LYS A 39 -12.87 -9.25 8.96
CA LYS A 39 -13.88 -8.86 7.96
C LYS A 39 -13.81 -7.39 7.55
N VAL A 40 -13.26 -6.56 8.42
CA VAL A 40 -12.99 -5.15 8.15
C VAL A 40 -11.50 -4.89 8.23
N ASP A 41 -11.05 -3.82 7.58
CA ASP A 41 -9.65 -3.43 7.56
C ASP A 41 -9.18 -3.01 8.96
N ALA A 42 -7.89 -3.20 9.22
CA ALA A 42 -7.25 -2.68 10.42
C ALA A 42 -7.49 -1.16 10.53
N PRO A 43 -7.78 -0.64 11.73
CA PRO A 43 -8.21 0.74 11.91
C PRO A 43 -7.07 1.74 11.68
N CYS A 44 -7.43 3.02 11.53
CA CYS A 44 -6.48 4.12 11.45
C CYS A 44 -5.77 4.37 12.80
N LEU A 45 -4.76 5.24 12.76
CA LEU A 45 -3.95 5.58 13.93
C LEU A 45 -4.79 6.10 15.11
N ASP A 46 -5.76 6.98 14.86
CA ASP A 46 -6.61 7.54 15.92
C ASP A 46 -7.41 6.47 16.66
N ARG A 47 -7.97 5.52 15.90
CA ARG A 47 -8.72 4.41 16.49
C ARG A 47 -7.79 3.44 17.24
N CYS A 48 -6.61 3.18 16.71
CA CYS A 48 -5.57 2.39 17.40
C CYS A 48 -5.14 3.06 18.69
N SER A 49 -5.03 4.39 18.73
CA SER A 49 -4.71 5.15 19.92
C SER A 49 -5.78 4.97 21.02
N GLN A 50 -7.05 5.08 20.66
CA GLN A 50 -8.16 4.83 21.60
C GLN A 50 -8.15 3.41 22.16
N MET A 51 -7.93 2.41 21.28
CA MET A 51 -7.83 1.01 21.69
C MET A 51 -6.65 0.75 22.60
N ALA A 52 -5.49 1.35 22.31
CA ALA A 52 -4.28 1.21 23.12
C ALA A 52 -4.48 1.71 24.55
N VAL A 53 -5.16 2.84 24.72
CA VAL A 53 -5.51 3.37 26.04
C VAL A 53 -6.43 2.42 26.81
N ILE A 54 -7.49 1.91 26.18
CA ILE A 54 -8.47 1.01 26.82
C ILE A 54 -7.81 -0.32 27.20
N LEU A 55 -6.94 -0.85 26.35
CA LEU A 55 -6.25 -2.12 26.56
C LEU A 55 -4.96 -1.98 27.38
N GLU A 56 -4.58 -0.75 27.75
CA GLU A 56 -3.34 -0.44 28.47
C GLU A 56 -2.11 -1.06 27.84
N ILE A 57 -1.98 -0.88 26.54
CA ILE A 57 -0.84 -1.32 25.73
C ILE A 57 -0.20 -0.12 25.02
N GLU A 58 1.07 -0.29 24.63
CA GLU A 58 1.76 0.74 23.87
C GLU A 58 1.13 0.92 22.48
N ILE A 59 0.82 2.17 22.14
CA ILE A 59 0.23 2.51 20.85
C ILE A 59 1.10 2.04 19.69
N GLU A 60 2.41 2.09 19.84
CA GLU A 60 3.36 1.67 18.80
C GLU A 60 3.23 0.19 18.46
N GLU A 61 3.03 -0.67 19.47
CA GLU A 61 2.81 -2.11 19.24
C GLU A 61 1.55 -2.36 18.42
N LEU A 62 0.43 -1.77 18.84
CA LEU A 62 -0.85 -1.94 18.16
C LEU A 62 -0.84 -1.33 16.76
N TRP A 63 -0.27 -0.13 16.63
CA TRP A 63 -0.16 0.55 15.34
C TRP A 63 0.76 -0.18 14.36
N ASN A 64 1.87 -0.72 14.82
CA ASN A 64 2.75 -1.50 13.96
C ASN A 64 2.07 -2.72 13.36
N VAL A 65 1.24 -3.43 14.12
CA VAL A 65 0.45 -4.56 13.61
C VAL A 65 -0.61 -4.07 12.61
N ALA A 66 -1.33 -3.00 12.93
CA ALA A 66 -2.33 -2.41 12.04
C ALA A 66 -1.71 -1.89 10.73
N LYS A 67 -0.59 -1.19 10.83
CA LYS A 67 0.15 -0.64 9.68
C LYS A 67 0.64 -1.74 8.74
N LYS A 68 1.20 -2.81 9.27
CA LYS A 68 1.66 -3.96 8.46
C LYS A 68 0.49 -4.60 7.71
N GLU A 69 -0.64 -4.79 8.35
CA GLU A 69 -1.82 -5.39 7.72
C GLU A 69 -2.43 -4.46 6.67
N ARG A 70 -2.52 -3.16 6.94
CA ARG A 70 -2.99 -2.16 5.97
C ARG A 70 -2.08 -2.11 4.75
N LEU A 71 -0.77 -2.11 4.95
CA LEU A 71 0.21 -2.14 3.87
C LEU A 71 0.10 -3.41 3.04
N LYS A 72 -0.01 -4.57 3.69
CA LYS A 72 -0.19 -5.85 3.01
C LYS A 72 -1.44 -5.86 2.12
N ARG A 73 -2.58 -5.40 2.64
CA ARG A 73 -3.83 -5.31 1.85
C ARG A 73 -3.74 -4.30 0.72
N PHE A 74 -3.05 -3.20 0.93
CA PHE A 74 -2.78 -2.23 -0.14
C PHE A 74 -1.96 -2.86 -1.26
N MET A 75 -0.89 -3.57 -0.93
CA MET A 75 -0.07 -4.30 -1.90
C MET A 75 -0.85 -5.39 -2.62
N GLU A 76 -1.68 -6.17 -1.90
CA GLU A 76 -2.54 -7.20 -2.50
C GLU A 76 -3.58 -6.63 -3.47
N LYS A 77 -4.09 -5.42 -3.22
CA LYS A 77 -5.00 -4.73 -4.16
C LYS A 77 -4.26 -4.21 -5.40
N GLU A 78 -3.01 -3.79 -5.25
CA GLU A 78 -2.18 -3.35 -6.36
C GLU A 78 -1.61 -4.53 -7.15
N ASP A 79 -1.37 -5.68 -6.53
CA ASP A 79 -0.91 -6.91 -7.21
C ASP A 79 -1.91 -7.41 -8.26
N ILE A 80 -3.18 -7.04 -8.19
CA ILE A 80 -4.16 -7.33 -9.24
C ILE A 80 -3.90 -6.47 -10.50
N GLU A 81 -3.26 -5.31 -10.36
CA GLU A 81 -2.79 -4.48 -11.48
C GLU A 81 -1.28 -4.68 -11.78
N GLN A 82 -0.52 -5.27 -10.86
CA GLN A 82 0.93 -5.47 -10.96
C GLN A 82 1.37 -6.79 -11.62
N ASP A 83 0.45 -7.61 -12.08
CA ASP A 83 0.79 -8.82 -12.86
C ASP A 83 1.52 -8.50 -14.20
N SER A 84 1.77 -7.20 -14.46
CA SER A 84 2.54 -6.72 -15.61
C SER A 84 3.90 -6.10 -15.27
N PHE A 85 4.23 -5.86 -13.99
CA PHE A 85 5.58 -5.51 -13.55
C PHE A 85 6.26 -6.72 -12.92
N GLU A 86 6.57 -7.69 -13.75
CA GLU A 86 7.52 -8.75 -13.42
C GLU A 86 8.80 -8.15 -12.81
N VAL A 87 9.47 -8.92 -11.98
CA VAL A 87 10.72 -8.51 -11.33
C VAL A 87 11.63 -7.80 -12.33
N LEU A 88 11.82 -6.50 -12.13
CA LEU A 88 12.68 -5.69 -13.00
C LEU A 88 14.10 -6.25 -13.03
N THR A 89 14.64 -6.39 -14.23
CA THR A 89 16.06 -6.73 -14.42
C THR A 89 16.95 -5.60 -13.91
N ASP A 90 18.22 -5.90 -13.66
CA ASP A 90 19.18 -4.89 -13.21
C ASP A 90 19.34 -3.76 -14.24
N SER A 91 19.23 -4.06 -15.53
CA SER A 91 19.25 -3.07 -16.61
C SER A 91 18.04 -2.13 -16.56
N GLU A 92 16.85 -2.66 -16.30
CA GLU A 92 15.63 -1.86 -16.14
C GLU A 92 15.68 -0.97 -14.92
N LYS A 93 16.19 -1.50 -13.80
CA LYS A 93 16.40 -0.70 -12.56
C LYS A 93 17.39 0.45 -12.82
N ALA A 94 18.50 0.17 -13.52
CA ALA A 94 19.48 1.19 -13.88
C ALA A 94 18.87 2.28 -14.77
N LEU A 95 18.05 1.92 -15.76
CA LEU A 95 17.34 2.86 -16.63
C LEU A 95 16.36 3.74 -15.85
N ILE A 96 15.59 3.14 -14.94
CA ILE A 96 14.66 3.89 -14.08
C ILE A 96 15.41 4.87 -13.18
N ASN A 97 16.51 4.45 -12.58
CA ASN A 97 17.34 5.31 -11.73
C ASN A 97 17.95 6.47 -12.53
N LEU A 98 18.43 6.19 -13.73
CA LEU A 98 18.93 7.22 -14.65
C LEU A 98 17.82 8.24 -14.96
N TYR A 99 16.64 7.79 -15.37
CA TYR A 99 15.52 8.66 -15.69
C TYR A 99 15.08 9.53 -14.48
N ARG A 100 15.05 8.95 -13.30
CA ARG A 100 14.70 9.67 -12.06
C ARG A 100 15.73 10.73 -11.68
N SER A 101 17.00 10.56 -12.05
CA SER A 101 18.07 11.53 -11.79
C SER A 101 18.06 12.73 -12.75
N LEU A 102 17.32 12.68 -13.85
CA LEU A 102 17.21 13.76 -14.82
C LEU A 102 16.26 14.85 -14.33
N ASP A 103 16.59 16.11 -14.58
CA ASP A 103 15.66 17.22 -14.39
C ASP A 103 14.58 17.26 -15.51
N SER A 104 13.65 18.20 -15.42
CA SER A 104 12.52 18.28 -16.37
C SER A 104 12.96 18.54 -17.82
N ASP A 105 14.00 19.35 -18.02
CA ASP A 105 14.51 19.67 -19.37
C ASP A 105 15.26 18.49 -19.97
N MET A 106 16.08 17.82 -19.17
CA MET A 106 16.78 16.59 -19.58
C MET A 106 15.80 15.45 -19.86
N ARG A 107 14.72 15.31 -19.10
CA ARG A 107 13.68 14.31 -19.39
C ARG A 107 12.97 14.56 -20.72
N ARG A 108 12.72 15.82 -21.05
CA ARG A 108 12.16 16.22 -22.34
C ARG A 108 13.10 15.87 -23.48
N ASP A 109 14.39 16.20 -23.35
CA ASP A 109 15.42 15.87 -24.35
C ASP A 109 15.57 14.36 -24.49
N PHE A 110 15.56 13.62 -23.40
CA PHE A 110 15.59 12.16 -23.39
C PHE A 110 14.39 11.58 -24.15
N GLY A 111 13.18 12.09 -23.91
CA GLY A 111 11.98 11.72 -24.66
C GLY A 111 12.14 11.96 -26.16
N GLY A 112 12.68 13.12 -26.55
CA GLY A 112 12.98 13.45 -27.95
C GLY A 112 13.99 12.49 -28.57
N MET A 113 15.05 12.12 -27.88
CA MET A 113 16.02 11.12 -28.33
C MET A 113 15.37 9.75 -28.54
N ILE A 114 14.58 9.27 -27.60
CA ILE A 114 13.87 8.00 -27.72
C ILE A 114 12.91 8.02 -28.92
N PHE A 115 12.19 9.12 -29.10
CA PHE A 115 11.33 9.30 -30.29
C PHE A 115 12.11 9.20 -31.58
N MET A 116 13.26 9.86 -31.70
CA MET A 116 14.11 9.82 -32.89
C MET A 116 14.62 8.41 -33.16
N LEU A 117 14.99 7.66 -32.13
CA LEU A 117 15.50 6.29 -32.29
C LEU A 117 14.40 5.31 -32.71
N LEU A 118 13.18 5.47 -32.24
CA LEU A 118 12.09 4.52 -32.42
C LEU A 118 11.08 4.92 -33.52
N ARG A 119 11.19 6.13 -34.08
CA ARG A 119 10.23 6.64 -35.08
C ARG A 119 10.10 5.77 -36.34
N HIS A 120 11.12 4.98 -36.66
CA HIS A 120 11.14 4.10 -37.81
C HIS A 120 10.87 2.63 -37.48
N THR A 121 10.54 2.33 -36.22
CA THR A 121 10.19 0.96 -35.86
C THR A 121 8.91 0.53 -36.57
N LYS A 122 8.90 -0.71 -37.04
CA LYS A 122 7.72 -1.33 -37.67
C LYS A 122 6.89 -2.12 -36.66
N ASP A 123 7.38 -2.24 -35.43
CA ASP A 123 6.67 -2.92 -34.34
C ASP A 123 5.57 -2.02 -33.79
N GLN A 124 4.33 -2.41 -34.05
CA GLN A 124 3.15 -1.66 -33.62
C GLN A 124 3.05 -1.53 -32.10
N GLY A 125 3.41 -2.56 -31.35
CA GLY A 125 3.41 -2.52 -29.89
C GLY A 125 4.41 -1.51 -29.34
N VAL A 126 5.60 -1.41 -29.92
CA VAL A 126 6.61 -0.40 -29.58
C VAL A 126 6.12 1.01 -29.92
N GLN A 127 5.43 1.20 -31.05
CA GLN A 127 4.86 2.49 -31.43
C GLN A 127 3.81 2.97 -30.42
N GLU A 128 2.91 2.10 -29.99
CA GLU A 128 1.87 2.41 -28.99
C GLU A 128 2.50 2.82 -27.65
N ILE A 129 3.49 2.07 -27.17
CA ILE A 129 4.23 2.38 -25.94
C ILE A 129 4.96 3.72 -26.07
N LEU A 130 5.59 3.99 -27.22
CA LEU A 130 6.28 5.25 -27.48
C LEU A 130 5.32 6.45 -27.45
N GLU A 131 4.17 6.34 -28.08
CA GLU A 131 3.13 7.40 -28.07
C GLU A 131 2.64 7.68 -26.65
N GLU A 132 2.39 6.65 -25.86
CA GLU A 132 2.00 6.81 -24.48
C GLU A 132 3.10 7.48 -23.64
N PHE A 133 4.35 7.06 -23.80
CA PHE A 133 5.51 7.67 -23.15
C PHE A 133 5.65 9.14 -23.51
N MET A 134 5.53 9.50 -24.77
CA MET A 134 5.63 10.90 -25.23
C MET A 134 4.51 11.78 -24.67
N LYS A 135 3.30 11.26 -24.54
CA LYS A 135 2.17 12.00 -23.89
C LYS A 135 2.44 12.32 -22.43
N LYS A 136 3.13 11.41 -21.72
CA LYS A 136 3.47 11.58 -20.29
C LYS A 136 4.69 12.45 -20.05
N CYS A 137 5.58 12.57 -21.04
CA CYS A 137 6.80 13.38 -20.97
C CYS A 137 6.63 14.80 -21.49
N ALA A 138 5.49 15.10 -22.10
CA ALA A 138 5.18 16.42 -22.64
C ALA A 138 4.83 17.47 -21.55
#